data_acd56bd65b01f4f0766ae48dc127ad35
#
_entry.id   acd56bd65b01f4f0766ae48dc127ad35
#
_cell.length_a   1.000
_cell.length_b   1.000
_cell.length_c   1.000
_cell.angle_alpha   90.00
_cell.angle_beta   90.00
_cell.angle_gamma   90.00
#
_symmetry.space_group_name_H-M   'P 1'
#
loop_
_entity.id
_entity.type
_entity.pdbx_description
1 polymer ?
#
loop_
_entity_poly.entity_id
_entity_poly.type
_entity_poly.pdbx_seq_one_letter_code
_entity_poly.pdbx_strand_id
1 'polypeptide(L)'
;MLMVMLLVIIPKFSQVYSQLGAGLPAATRQMIDFSTWFGNNVGFLGFVTFTVFAIIWLISKTQRGGYALDSFILKIPVFGTLTEQSILNKFCKTFGILIGAGVPVLETTALLRKVVDNKVYERAIDNASDLIRDGYNNSTALRRTEVFPSILLQLASTCLLYTSPRPRD
;
A
#
# COMPACT_ATOMS: atom_id res chain seq x y z
N MET A 1 1.01 17.87 -20.29
CA MET A 1 0.95 19.22 -20.84
C MET A 1 2.11 20.09 -20.33
N LEU A 2 2.33 20.22 -19.04
CA LEU A 2 3.39 21.08 -18.46
C LEU A 2 4.81 20.67 -18.91
N MET A 3 5.07 19.37 -19.03
CA MET A 3 6.37 18.83 -19.48
C MET A 3 6.67 19.14 -20.97
N VAL A 4 5.65 19.11 -21.82
CA VAL A 4 5.80 19.47 -23.24
C VAL A 4 6.08 20.98 -23.38
N MET A 5 5.42 21.81 -22.60
CA MET A 5 5.72 23.24 -22.53
C MET A 5 7.18 23.52 -22.12
N LEU A 6 7.66 22.84 -21.08
CA LEU A 6 9.03 22.99 -20.57
C LEU A 6 10.09 22.55 -21.59
N LEU A 7 9.86 21.43 -22.27
CA LEU A 7 10.87 20.81 -23.16
C LEU A 7 10.87 21.39 -24.58
N VAL A 8 9.74 21.90 -25.07
CA VAL A 8 9.60 22.33 -26.46
C VAL A 8 9.48 23.84 -26.58
N ILE A 9 8.67 24.48 -25.73
CA ILE A 9 8.35 25.90 -25.88
C ILE A 9 9.43 26.77 -25.28
N ILE A 10 9.93 26.46 -24.09
CA ILE A 10 10.97 27.27 -23.41
C ILE A 10 12.26 27.37 -24.23
N PRO A 11 12.86 26.29 -24.80
CA PRO A 11 14.07 26.41 -25.60
C PRO A 11 13.86 27.22 -26.90
N LYS A 12 12.66 27.18 -27.50
CA LYS A 12 12.36 28.01 -28.68
C LYS A 12 12.28 29.51 -28.33
N PHE A 13 11.71 29.88 -27.20
CA PHE A 13 11.68 31.26 -26.72
C PHE A 13 13.08 31.77 -26.35
N SER A 14 13.92 30.92 -25.76
CA SER A 14 15.31 31.25 -25.45
C SER A 14 16.11 31.66 -26.69
N GLN A 15 15.93 31.00 -27.83
CA GLN A 15 16.58 31.34 -29.09
C GLN A 15 16.13 32.72 -29.64
N VAL A 16 14.85 33.05 -29.49
CA VAL A 16 14.31 34.36 -29.92
C VAL A 16 14.83 35.50 -29.04
N TYR A 17 14.90 35.31 -27.72
CA TYR A 17 15.43 36.29 -26.78
C TYR A 17 16.93 36.54 -26.95
N SER A 18 17.69 35.47 -27.26
CA SER A 18 19.14 35.64 -27.55
C SER A 18 19.43 36.44 -28.80
N GLN A 19 18.54 36.44 -29.80
CA GLN A 19 18.64 37.26 -31.01
C GLN A 19 18.29 38.71 -30.77
N LEU A 20 17.49 39.03 -29.75
CA LEU A 20 17.07 40.37 -29.39
C LEU A 20 18.07 41.10 -28.48
N GLY A 21 19.18 40.45 -28.08
CA GLY A 21 20.22 41.07 -27.26
C GLY A 21 19.81 41.47 -25.84
N ALA A 22 18.59 41.09 -25.42
CA ALA A 22 18.07 41.35 -24.09
C ALA A 22 18.61 40.29 -23.11
N GLY A 23 19.33 40.71 -22.08
CA GLY A 23 19.82 39.83 -21.02
C GLY A 23 18.65 39.16 -20.31
N LEU A 24 18.58 37.80 -20.38
CA LEU A 24 17.56 37.03 -19.69
C LEU A 24 17.67 37.23 -18.16
N PRO A 25 16.54 37.37 -17.44
CA PRO A 25 16.51 37.35 -15.99
C PRO A 25 17.13 36.06 -15.44
N ALA A 26 17.83 36.15 -14.30
CA ALA A 26 18.53 35.00 -13.70
C ALA A 26 17.63 33.81 -13.47
N ALA A 27 16.38 34.02 -13.07
CA ALA A 27 15.38 32.96 -12.88
C ALA A 27 15.06 32.19 -14.17
N THR A 28 15.00 32.88 -15.31
CA THR A 28 14.73 32.25 -16.61
C THR A 28 15.91 31.42 -17.10
N ARG A 29 17.16 31.89 -16.83
CA ARG A 29 18.38 31.12 -17.13
C ARG A 29 18.40 29.78 -16.38
N GLN A 30 18.13 29.75 -15.08
CA GLN A 30 18.09 28.53 -14.30
C GLN A 30 17.03 27.54 -14.82
N MET A 31 15.86 28.03 -15.26
CA MET A 31 14.85 27.19 -15.87
C MET A 31 15.28 26.58 -17.22
N ILE A 32 15.98 27.36 -18.02
CA ILE A 32 16.51 26.89 -19.31
C ILE A 32 17.62 25.87 -19.10
N ASP A 33 18.54 26.11 -18.17
CA ASP A 33 19.63 25.19 -17.84
C ASP A 33 19.06 23.85 -17.28
N PHE A 34 18.04 23.92 -16.43
CA PHE A 34 17.35 22.75 -15.94
C PHE A 34 16.63 21.99 -17.06
N SER A 35 15.93 22.70 -17.96
CA SER A 35 15.24 22.11 -19.10
C SER A 35 16.19 21.43 -20.08
N THR A 36 17.32 22.06 -20.39
CA THR A 36 18.34 21.49 -21.29
C THR A 36 19.06 20.30 -20.67
N TRP A 37 19.39 20.37 -19.37
CA TRP A 37 19.95 19.25 -18.63
C TRP A 37 19.00 18.04 -18.63
N PHE A 38 17.72 18.31 -18.36
CA PHE A 38 16.67 17.29 -18.36
C PHE A 38 16.47 16.70 -19.76
N GLY A 39 16.43 17.55 -20.78
CA GLY A 39 16.28 17.13 -22.19
C GLY A 39 17.43 16.24 -22.67
N ASN A 40 18.66 16.59 -22.31
CA ASN A 40 19.86 15.80 -22.68
C ASN A 40 19.96 14.46 -21.92
N ASN A 41 19.36 14.39 -20.74
CA ASN A 41 19.42 13.19 -19.90
C ASN A 41 18.10 12.38 -19.86
N VAL A 42 17.13 12.67 -20.72
CA VAL A 42 15.83 11.96 -20.74
C VAL A 42 16.02 10.45 -20.89
N GLY A 43 16.93 10.00 -21.74
CA GLY A 43 17.23 8.57 -21.90
C GLY A 43 17.79 7.94 -20.64
N PHE A 44 18.73 8.61 -19.98
CA PHE A 44 19.31 8.15 -18.74
C PHE A 44 18.32 8.14 -17.58
N LEU A 45 17.52 9.22 -17.46
CA LEU A 45 16.45 9.33 -16.47
C LEU A 45 15.37 8.25 -16.68
N GLY A 46 14.98 8.01 -17.94
CA GLY A 46 14.05 6.94 -18.29
C GLY A 46 14.59 5.56 -17.91
N PHE A 47 15.87 5.30 -18.19
CA PHE A 47 16.54 4.04 -17.81
C PHE A 47 16.60 3.86 -16.30
N VAL A 48 16.99 4.90 -15.56
CA VAL A 48 17.04 4.88 -14.08
C VAL A 48 15.65 4.64 -13.50
N THR A 49 14.62 5.37 -13.99
CA THR A 49 13.24 5.20 -13.52
C THR A 49 12.72 3.78 -13.79
N PHE A 50 13.00 3.26 -14.99
CA PHE A 50 12.62 1.89 -15.34
C PHE A 50 13.33 0.86 -14.47
N THR A 51 14.63 1.04 -14.22
CA THR A 51 15.41 0.14 -13.36
C THR A 51 14.92 0.16 -11.92
N VAL A 52 14.65 1.34 -11.35
CA VAL A 52 14.09 1.48 -10.01
C VAL A 52 12.71 0.80 -9.91
N PHE A 53 11.85 1.03 -10.90
CA PHE A 53 10.54 0.40 -10.94
C PHE A 53 10.64 -1.14 -11.06
N ALA A 54 11.54 -1.64 -11.89
CA ALA A 54 11.79 -3.07 -12.04
C ALA A 54 12.32 -3.70 -10.74
N ILE A 55 13.23 -3.01 -10.04
CA ILE A 55 13.76 -3.47 -8.75
C ILE A 55 12.64 -3.52 -7.70
N ILE A 56 11.83 -2.47 -7.58
CA ILE A 56 10.70 -2.43 -6.64
C ILE A 56 9.71 -3.56 -6.96
N TRP A 57 9.42 -3.77 -8.24
CA TRP A 57 8.51 -4.84 -8.68
C TRP A 57 9.05 -6.24 -8.38
N LEU A 58 10.35 -6.48 -8.59
CA LEU A 58 11.02 -7.74 -8.23
C LEU A 58 11.02 -7.97 -6.71
N ILE A 59 11.30 -6.93 -5.93
CA ILE A 59 11.31 -6.98 -4.46
C ILE A 59 9.89 -7.25 -3.94
N SER A 60 8.85 -6.62 -4.51
CA SER A 60 7.46 -6.81 -4.09
C SER A 60 6.96 -8.25 -4.29
N LYS A 61 7.49 -8.97 -5.28
CA LYS A 61 7.17 -10.39 -5.50
C LYS A 61 7.83 -11.34 -4.51
N THR A 62 8.88 -10.90 -3.82
CA THR A 62 9.57 -11.73 -2.83
C THR A 62 8.83 -11.62 -1.48
N GLN A 63 8.65 -12.75 -0.80
CA GLN A 63 7.95 -12.81 0.50
C GLN A 63 8.52 -11.83 1.54
N ARG A 64 9.84 -11.70 1.62
CA ARG A 64 10.53 -10.79 2.55
C ARG A 64 10.48 -9.33 2.08
N GLY A 65 10.62 -9.10 0.77
CA GLY A 65 10.60 -7.76 0.19
C GLY A 65 9.20 -7.15 0.19
N GLY A 66 8.16 -7.94 -0.13
CA GLY A 66 6.77 -7.50 -0.03
C GLY A 66 6.41 -7.07 1.39
N TYR A 67 6.82 -7.85 2.42
CA TYR A 67 6.62 -7.47 3.81
C TYR A 67 7.31 -6.14 4.19
N ALA A 68 8.54 -5.93 3.74
CA ALA A 68 9.30 -4.71 4.01
C ALA A 68 8.65 -3.49 3.34
N LEU A 69 8.21 -3.61 2.09
CA LEU A 69 7.52 -2.55 1.35
C LEU A 69 6.17 -2.22 1.99
N ASP A 70 5.35 -3.22 2.32
CA ASP A 70 4.06 -3.04 2.96
C ASP A 70 4.20 -2.41 4.35
N SER A 71 5.21 -2.84 5.12
CA SER A 71 5.54 -2.24 6.41
C SER A 71 6.00 -0.79 6.28
N PHE A 72 6.72 -0.45 5.21
CA PHE A 72 7.15 0.91 4.95
C PHE A 72 5.96 1.82 4.57
N ILE A 73 5.04 1.33 3.72
CA ILE A 73 3.82 2.05 3.35
C ILE A 73 2.96 2.35 4.58
N LEU A 74 2.84 1.38 5.49
CA LEU A 74 2.08 1.56 6.74
C LEU A 74 2.71 2.60 7.69
N LYS A 75 4.02 2.86 7.58
CA LYS A 75 4.70 3.89 8.39
C LYS A 75 4.52 5.32 7.87
N ILE A 76 4.08 5.50 6.64
CA ILE A 76 3.83 6.83 6.07
C ILE A 76 2.55 7.41 6.70
N PRO A 77 2.58 8.58 7.35
CA PRO A 77 1.47 9.06 8.20
C PRO A 77 0.13 9.25 7.47
N VAL A 78 0.12 9.52 6.18
CA VAL A 78 -1.11 9.71 5.39
C VAL A 78 -1.53 8.41 4.70
N PHE A 79 -0.61 7.78 3.98
CA PHE A 79 -0.88 6.55 3.23
C PHE A 79 -1.07 5.34 4.13
N GLY A 80 -0.35 5.28 5.25
CA GLY A 80 -0.48 4.19 6.22
C GLY A 80 -1.89 4.09 6.78
N THR A 81 -2.44 5.20 7.27
CA THR A 81 -3.79 5.23 7.84
C THR A 81 -4.86 4.87 6.81
N LEU A 82 -4.75 5.37 5.57
CA LEU A 82 -5.69 5.02 4.50
C LEU A 82 -5.62 3.54 4.14
N THR A 83 -4.42 2.99 4.03
CA THR A 83 -4.19 1.58 3.73
C THR A 83 -4.73 0.69 4.85
N GLU A 84 -4.44 1.02 6.09
CA GLU A 84 -4.94 0.33 7.27
C GLU A 84 -6.47 0.30 7.31
N GLN A 85 -7.12 1.45 7.16
CA GLN A 85 -8.59 1.54 7.13
C GLN A 85 -9.20 0.73 5.99
N SER A 86 -8.58 0.74 4.81
CA SER A 86 -9.03 -0.03 3.66
C SER A 86 -8.94 -1.54 3.93
N ILE A 87 -7.83 -2.00 4.50
CA ILE A 87 -7.61 -3.40 4.87
C ILE A 87 -8.63 -3.84 5.93
N LEU A 88 -8.80 -3.05 7.00
CA LEU A 88 -9.74 -3.33 8.07
C LEU A 88 -11.18 -3.39 7.57
N ASN A 89 -11.56 -2.49 6.66
CA ASN A 89 -12.90 -2.49 6.06
C ASN A 89 -13.13 -3.76 5.22
N LYS A 90 -12.17 -4.14 4.36
CA LYS A 90 -12.22 -5.40 3.60
C LYS A 90 -12.33 -6.61 4.52
N PHE A 91 -11.50 -6.63 5.57
CA PHE A 91 -11.49 -7.70 6.58
C PHE A 91 -12.84 -7.83 7.28
N CYS A 92 -13.36 -6.75 7.87
CA CYS A 92 -14.63 -6.76 8.60
C CYS A 92 -15.80 -7.17 7.73
N LYS A 93 -15.87 -6.62 6.51
CA LYS A 93 -16.94 -6.92 5.56
C LYS A 93 -16.92 -8.40 5.16
N THR A 94 -15.77 -8.92 4.78
CA THR A 94 -15.64 -10.32 4.36
C THR A 94 -15.83 -11.27 5.52
N PHE A 95 -15.26 -10.96 6.69
CA PHE A 95 -15.44 -11.74 7.91
C PHE A 95 -16.92 -11.82 8.30
N GLY A 96 -17.62 -10.70 8.33
CA GLY A 96 -19.05 -10.66 8.66
C GLY A 96 -19.92 -11.47 7.69
N ILE A 97 -19.64 -11.41 6.38
CA ILE A 97 -20.37 -12.17 5.36
C ILE A 97 -20.12 -13.67 5.54
N LEU A 98 -18.87 -14.09 5.73
CA LEU A 98 -18.52 -15.50 5.84
C LEU A 98 -19.06 -16.14 7.13
N ILE A 99 -18.94 -15.47 8.26
CA ILE A 99 -19.51 -15.94 9.52
C ILE A 99 -21.04 -15.94 9.47
N GLY A 100 -21.66 -14.91 8.87
CA GLY A 100 -23.12 -14.86 8.66
C GLY A 100 -23.63 -15.97 7.73
N ALA A 101 -22.81 -16.45 6.81
CA ALA A 101 -23.10 -17.60 5.95
C ALA A 101 -22.84 -18.96 6.65
N GLY A 102 -22.38 -18.97 7.90
CA GLY A 102 -22.10 -20.18 8.67
C GLY A 102 -20.78 -20.88 8.32
N VAL A 103 -19.86 -20.19 7.66
CA VAL A 103 -18.55 -20.73 7.33
C VAL A 103 -17.70 -20.89 8.59
N PRO A 104 -17.06 -22.05 8.81
CA PRO A 104 -16.19 -22.28 9.97
C PRO A 104 -15.08 -21.21 10.05
N VAL A 105 -14.70 -20.80 11.27
CA VAL A 105 -13.74 -19.71 11.50
C VAL A 105 -12.38 -19.98 10.86
N LEU A 106 -11.91 -21.23 10.88
CA LEU A 106 -10.64 -21.63 10.23
C LEU A 106 -10.66 -21.46 8.71
N GLU A 107 -11.78 -21.79 8.07
CA GLU A 107 -11.95 -21.55 6.63
C GLU A 107 -12.08 -20.05 6.35
N THR A 108 -12.80 -19.35 7.22
CA THR A 108 -12.93 -17.89 7.13
C THR A 108 -11.57 -17.21 7.19
N THR A 109 -10.69 -17.60 8.12
CA THR A 109 -9.31 -17.01 8.19
C THR A 109 -8.49 -17.32 6.93
N ALA A 110 -8.59 -18.53 6.37
CA ALA A 110 -7.90 -18.90 5.14
C ALA A 110 -8.37 -18.10 3.91
N LEU A 111 -9.66 -17.75 3.85
CA LEU A 111 -10.23 -16.90 2.80
C LEU A 111 -9.84 -15.43 3.00
N LEU A 112 -9.89 -14.93 4.23
CA LEU A 112 -9.49 -13.57 4.59
C LEU A 112 -8.04 -13.27 4.22
N ARG A 113 -7.14 -14.22 4.42
CA ARG A 113 -5.76 -14.12 3.98
C ARG A 113 -5.61 -13.73 2.50
N LYS A 114 -6.47 -14.28 1.63
CA LYS A 114 -6.45 -14.01 0.19
C LYS A 114 -7.05 -12.67 -0.19
N VAL A 115 -7.91 -12.12 0.66
CA VAL A 115 -8.62 -10.84 0.43
C VAL A 115 -7.80 -9.66 0.90
N VAL A 116 -6.90 -9.88 1.85
CA VAL A 116 -6.03 -8.85 2.42
C VAL A 116 -4.81 -8.66 1.51
N ASP A 117 -4.75 -7.52 0.82
CA ASP A 117 -3.68 -7.18 -0.12
C ASP A 117 -2.46 -6.56 0.60
N ASN A 118 -2.04 -7.13 1.74
CA ASN A 118 -0.90 -6.63 2.51
C ASN A 118 -0.23 -7.78 3.29
N LYS A 119 1.08 -7.92 3.11
CA LYS A 119 1.86 -9.01 3.69
C LYS A 119 1.97 -8.97 5.22
N VAL A 120 1.85 -7.80 5.82
CA VAL A 120 1.88 -7.65 7.28
C VAL A 120 0.61 -8.25 7.88
N TYR A 121 -0.55 -7.90 7.33
CA TYR A 121 -1.84 -8.42 7.76
C TYR A 121 -2.04 -9.88 7.36
N GLU A 122 -1.55 -10.29 6.17
CA GLU A 122 -1.56 -11.70 5.75
C GLU A 122 -0.86 -12.58 6.80
N ARG A 123 0.33 -12.17 7.25
CA ARG A 123 1.09 -12.88 8.28
C ARG A 123 0.41 -12.86 9.65
N ALA A 124 -0.24 -11.75 10.01
CA ALA A 124 -1.01 -11.67 11.24
C ALA A 124 -2.19 -12.64 11.26
N ILE A 125 -2.89 -12.77 10.12
CA ILE A 125 -4.00 -13.72 9.96
C ILE A 125 -3.49 -15.18 10.02
N ASP A 126 -2.34 -15.48 9.41
CA ASP A 126 -1.72 -16.80 9.50
C ASP A 126 -1.40 -17.18 10.96
N ASN A 127 -0.73 -16.29 11.67
CA ASN A 127 -0.42 -16.49 13.08
C ASN A 127 -1.69 -16.70 13.94
N ALA A 128 -2.74 -15.91 13.67
CA ALA A 128 -4.03 -16.10 14.35
C ALA A 128 -4.66 -17.45 14.01
N SER A 129 -4.60 -17.88 12.75
CA SER A 129 -5.12 -19.18 12.31
C SER A 129 -4.41 -20.34 13.00
N ASP A 130 -3.08 -20.26 13.13
CA ASP A 130 -2.30 -21.30 13.83
C ASP A 130 -2.66 -21.36 15.32
N LEU A 131 -2.80 -20.21 15.99
CA LEU A 131 -3.26 -20.18 17.38
C LEU A 131 -4.68 -20.74 17.57
N ILE A 132 -5.57 -20.52 16.60
CA ILE A 132 -6.93 -21.11 16.63
C ILE A 132 -6.87 -22.65 16.47
N ARG A 133 -5.97 -23.15 15.62
CA ARG A 133 -5.74 -24.60 15.46
C ARG A 133 -5.19 -25.22 16.74
N ASP A 134 -4.35 -24.50 17.48
CA ASP A 134 -3.81 -24.92 18.77
C ASP A 134 -4.86 -24.86 19.92
N GLY A 135 -6.11 -24.49 19.61
CA GLY A 135 -7.23 -24.48 20.56
C GLY A 135 -7.40 -23.16 21.32
N TYR A 136 -6.68 -22.10 20.97
CA TYR A 136 -6.91 -20.78 21.57
C TYR A 136 -8.24 -20.19 21.09
N ASN A 137 -8.89 -19.44 21.97
CA ASN A 137 -10.12 -18.72 21.61
C ASN A 137 -9.82 -17.71 20.49
N ASN A 138 -10.73 -17.62 19.51
CA ASN A 138 -10.60 -16.76 18.33
C ASN A 138 -10.26 -15.30 18.65
N SER A 139 -10.89 -14.72 19.68
CA SER A 139 -10.62 -13.35 20.13
C SER A 139 -9.21 -13.21 20.72
N THR A 140 -8.73 -14.22 21.46
CA THR A 140 -7.38 -14.23 22.03
C THR A 140 -6.31 -14.42 20.95
N ALA A 141 -6.58 -15.26 19.94
CA ALA A 141 -5.69 -15.49 18.82
C ALA A 141 -5.47 -14.19 18.01
N LEU A 142 -6.54 -13.51 17.65
CA LEU A 142 -6.48 -12.22 16.94
C LEU A 142 -5.80 -11.14 17.78
N ARG A 143 -6.05 -11.09 19.08
CA ARG A 143 -5.44 -10.10 19.99
C ARG A 143 -3.93 -10.25 20.10
N ARG A 144 -3.41 -11.47 20.07
CA ARG A 144 -1.97 -11.76 20.16
C ARG A 144 -1.17 -11.30 18.94
N THR A 145 -1.82 -11.02 17.82
CA THR A 145 -1.12 -10.55 16.61
C THR A 145 -0.73 -9.09 16.67
N GLU A 146 -1.27 -8.30 17.62
CA GLU A 146 -1.00 -6.86 17.86
C GLU A 146 -1.16 -5.93 16.64
N VAL A 147 -1.59 -6.47 15.50
CA VAL A 147 -1.77 -5.72 14.25
C VAL A 147 -3.18 -5.14 14.13
N PHE A 148 -4.15 -5.77 14.82
CA PHE A 148 -5.55 -5.38 14.72
C PHE A 148 -5.95 -4.38 15.82
N PRO A 149 -6.63 -3.27 15.48
CA PRO A 149 -7.17 -2.33 16.45
C PRO A 149 -8.14 -3.00 17.43
N SER A 150 -8.16 -2.51 18.68
CA SER A 150 -9.00 -3.04 19.76
C SER A 150 -10.50 -3.05 19.43
N ILE A 151 -10.96 -2.08 18.64
CA ILE A 151 -12.36 -2.01 18.15
C ILE A 151 -12.72 -3.21 17.30
N LEU A 152 -11.84 -3.63 16.39
CA LEU A 152 -12.08 -4.80 15.53
C LEU A 152 -12.13 -6.09 16.35
N LEU A 153 -11.27 -6.20 17.35
CA LEU A 153 -11.25 -7.35 18.25
C LEU A 153 -12.56 -7.48 19.05
N GLN A 154 -13.13 -6.36 19.50
CA GLN A 154 -14.42 -6.33 20.17
C GLN A 154 -15.56 -6.72 19.22
N LEU A 155 -15.58 -6.17 18.01
CA LEU A 155 -16.57 -6.54 16.99
C LEU A 155 -16.50 -8.02 16.63
N ALA A 156 -15.31 -8.54 16.38
CA ALA A 156 -15.09 -9.96 16.08
C ALA A 156 -15.54 -10.86 17.23
N SER A 157 -15.24 -10.50 18.49
CA SER A 157 -15.69 -11.26 19.66
C SER A 157 -17.21 -11.28 19.80
N THR A 158 -17.88 -10.15 19.54
CA THR A 158 -19.35 -10.04 19.62
C THR A 158 -20.01 -10.83 18.50
N CYS A 159 -19.52 -10.73 17.26
CA CYS A 159 -20.03 -11.53 16.14
C CYS A 159 -19.88 -13.04 16.39
N LEU A 160 -18.76 -13.48 16.92
CA LEU A 160 -18.49 -14.88 17.21
C LEU A 160 -19.33 -15.41 18.37
N LEU A 161 -19.58 -14.61 19.40
CA LEU A 161 -20.47 -14.96 20.51
C LEU A 161 -21.92 -15.14 20.06
N TYR A 162 -22.36 -14.35 19.08
CA TYR A 162 -23.74 -14.42 18.58
C TYR A 162 -23.94 -15.57 17.58
N THR A 163 -22.88 -16.02 16.89
CA THR A 163 -22.96 -17.05 15.85
C THR A 163 -22.48 -18.42 16.34
N SER A 164 -21.88 -18.51 17.54
CA SER A 164 -21.53 -19.79 18.14
C SER A 164 -22.80 -20.52 18.52
N PRO A 165 -23.07 -21.74 17.99
CA PRO A 165 -24.20 -22.53 18.45
C PRO A 165 -24.01 -22.80 19.92
N ARG A 166 -24.91 -22.27 20.76
CA ARG A 166 -25.01 -22.67 22.14
C ARG A 166 -25.13 -24.22 22.19
N PRO A 167 -24.30 -24.92 22.94
CA PRO A 167 -24.60 -26.31 23.22
C PRO A 167 -25.98 -26.34 23.86
N ARG A 168 -26.94 -26.99 23.22
CA ARG A 168 -28.22 -27.35 23.85
C ARG A 168 -27.89 -28.45 24.86
N ASP A 169 -27.98 -28.08 26.13
CA ASP A 169 -28.14 -29.04 27.20
C ASP A 169 -29.46 -29.79 27.03
#